data_e24b786559dc24047db7c1bee078d945
#
_entry.id   e24b786559dc24047db7c1bee078d945
#
_cell.length_a   1.000
_cell.length_b   1.000
_cell.length_c   1.000
_cell.angle_alpha   90.00
_cell.angle_beta   90.00
_cell.angle_gamma   90.00
#
_symmetry.space_group_name_H-M   'P 1'
#
loop_
_entity.id
_entity.type
_entity.pdbx_description
1 polymer ?
#
loop_
_entity_poly.entity_id
_entity_poly.type
_entity_poly.pdbx_seq_one_letter_code
_entity_poly.pdbx_strand_id
1 'polypeptide(L)'
;DDLANRHHDCDFLLDQNEPNRIQKQYAALLPPHCVQAIGWSNLLARPEFYDKGLQERSGILVFLGGGDHSEVLSACIEKLLVLPNFHPLKVLVSSDYMPLAHWQAQLSNHGQAHCDLPNPASLYRSAKLAVVRCGFVSYELALLGIPAVNIYSSPVQSEVAHALERFGAGIALASDHLSDPDRLDHALQRAASLAPEPLNVTLRPGAHQVANFLEKFHEHR
;
A
#
# COMPACT_ATOMS: atom_id res chain seq x y z
N ASP A 1 15.05 -7.33 -3.00
CA ASP A 1 15.52 -6.62 -1.80
C ASP A 1 14.64 -5.39 -1.56
N ASP A 2 14.83 -4.70 -0.45
CA ASP A 2 13.97 -3.58 -0.06
C ASP A 2 14.67 -2.50 0.79
N LEU A 3 15.91 -2.72 1.20
CA LEU A 3 16.64 -1.79 2.07
C LEU A 3 17.96 -1.27 1.50
N ALA A 4 18.53 -1.89 0.50
CA ALA A 4 19.86 -1.60 -0.04
C ALA A 4 20.94 -1.45 1.07
N ASN A 5 20.96 -2.37 2.02
CA ASN A 5 21.77 -2.28 3.24
C ASN A 5 22.82 -3.39 3.39
N ARG A 6 23.03 -4.23 2.35
CA ARG A 6 23.97 -5.35 2.35
C ARG A 6 24.49 -5.65 0.95
N HIS A 7 25.63 -6.30 0.86
CA HIS A 7 26.13 -6.83 -0.39
C HIS A 7 25.27 -8.00 -0.89
N HIS A 8 25.12 -8.08 -2.21
CA HIS A 8 24.42 -9.16 -2.88
C HIS A 8 25.36 -9.84 -3.89
N ASP A 9 25.32 -11.16 -3.94
CA ASP A 9 25.92 -11.97 -4.99
C ASP A 9 24.77 -12.51 -5.84
N CYS A 10 24.38 -11.73 -6.86
CA CYS A 10 23.24 -12.04 -7.70
C CYS A 10 23.42 -11.51 -9.13
N ASP A 11 22.79 -12.17 -10.09
CA ASP A 11 22.75 -11.77 -11.48
C ASP A 11 21.63 -10.76 -11.78
N PHE A 12 20.56 -10.79 -10.96
CA PHE A 12 19.40 -9.94 -11.12
C PHE A 12 18.89 -9.44 -9.76
N LEU A 13 18.67 -8.15 -9.64
CA LEU A 13 18.08 -7.52 -8.47
C LEU A 13 16.75 -6.84 -8.82
N LEU A 14 15.69 -7.18 -8.09
CA LEU A 14 14.43 -6.46 -8.10
C LEU A 14 14.26 -5.70 -6.78
N ASP A 15 14.06 -4.39 -6.88
CA ASP A 15 13.61 -3.55 -5.77
C ASP A 15 12.51 -2.60 -6.28
N GLN A 16 11.32 -2.72 -5.71
CA GLN A 16 10.12 -2.01 -6.15
C GLN A 16 9.93 -0.65 -5.46
N ASN A 17 10.89 -0.24 -4.63
CA ASN A 17 10.82 1.02 -3.88
C ASN A 17 11.22 2.24 -4.74
N GLU A 18 11.23 3.42 -4.11
CA GLU A 18 11.52 4.69 -4.79
C GLU A 18 12.89 4.66 -5.51
N PRO A 19 12.94 4.87 -6.83
CA PRO A 19 14.16 4.63 -7.61
C PRO A 19 15.30 5.62 -7.30
N ASN A 20 14.97 6.89 -7.09
CA ASN A 20 15.96 7.97 -7.04
C ASN A 20 16.94 7.87 -5.85
N ARG A 21 16.51 7.28 -4.76
CA ARG A 21 17.31 7.11 -3.56
C ARG A 21 18.07 5.78 -3.57
N ILE A 22 17.37 4.71 -3.89
CA ILE A 22 17.84 3.34 -3.71
C ILE A 22 18.87 2.95 -4.76
N GLN A 23 18.74 3.43 -6.00
CA GLN A 23 19.68 3.11 -7.07
C GLN A 23 21.13 3.51 -6.76
N LYS A 24 21.32 4.67 -6.09
CA LYS A 24 22.66 5.11 -5.67
C LYS A 24 23.27 4.23 -4.58
N GLN A 25 22.42 3.70 -3.70
CA GLN A 25 22.87 2.83 -2.61
C GLN A 25 23.33 1.48 -3.12
N TYR A 26 22.67 0.92 -4.15
CA TYR A 26 23.04 -0.35 -4.74
C TYR A 26 24.37 -0.32 -5.53
N ALA A 27 24.81 0.83 -5.97
CA ALA A 27 26.01 0.94 -6.81
C ALA A 27 27.28 0.28 -6.23
N ALA A 28 27.40 0.30 -4.88
CA ALA A 28 28.52 -0.32 -4.17
C ALA A 28 28.20 -1.71 -3.59
N LEU A 29 26.97 -2.19 -3.74
CA LEU A 29 26.46 -3.39 -3.08
C LEU A 29 26.26 -4.56 -4.05
N LEU A 30 26.34 -4.30 -5.36
CA LEU A 30 26.03 -5.28 -6.40
C LEU A 30 27.26 -5.62 -7.24
N PRO A 31 27.34 -6.85 -7.74
CA PRO A 31 28.34 -7.21 -8.76
C PRO A 31 28.17 -6.35 -10.01
N PRO A 32 29.28 -6.03 -10.75
CA PRO A 32 29.20 -5.21 -11.96
C PRO A 32 28.28 -5.77 -13.06
N HIS A 33 28.07 -7.09 -13.08
CA HIS A 33 27.22 -7.77 -14.07
C HIS A 33 25.75 -7.83 -13.68
N CYS A 34 25.40 -7.43 -12.44
CA CYS A 34 24.03 -7.55 -11.94
C CYS A 34 23.06 -6.62 -12.69
N VAL A 35 22.04 -7.20 -13.27
CA VAL A 35 20.94 -6.45 -13.91
C VAL A 35 19.99 -5.94 -12.83
N GLN A 36 19.64 -4.66 -12.89
CA GLN A 36 18.85 -3.98 -11.85
C GLN A 36 17.48 -3.61 -12.39
N ALA A 37 16.43 -4.07 -11.73
CA ALA A 37 15.03 -3.64 -11.91
C ALA A 37 14.58 -2.87 -10.67
N ILE A 38 14.90 -1.58 -10.62
CA ILE A 38 14.65 -0.72 -9.46
C ILE A 38 13.52 0.27 -9.77
N GLY A 39 12.66 0.47 -8.79
CA GLY A 39 11.61 1.48 -8.81
C GLY A 39 10.23 0.98 -9.15
N TRP A 40 9.28 1.90 -9.05
CA TRP A 40 7.84 1.63 -9.17
C TRP A 40 7.40 1.10 -10.53
N SER A 41 8.18 1.35 -11.59
CA SER A 41 7.93 0.75 -12.92
C SER A 41 8.03 -0.77 -12.91
N ASN A 42 8.66 -1.35 -11.90
CA ASN A 42 8.84 -2.79 -11.73
C ASN A 42 7.89 -3.39 -10.67
N LEU A 43 6.84 -2.66 -10.26
CA LEU A 43 5.87 -3.15 -9.29
C LEU A 43 5.19 -4.43 -9.77
N LEU A 44 5.23 -5.48 -8.94
CA LEU A 44 4.58 -6.77 -9.20
C LEU A 44 3.11 -6.76 -8.74
N ALA A 45 2.43 -5.63 -8.88
CA ALA A 45 1.01 -5.54 -8.56
C ALA A 45 0.17 -6.44 -9.47
N ARG A 46 -0.94 -6.92 -8.96
CA ARG A 46 -1.88 -7.74 -9.71
C ARG A 46 -2.51 -6.92 -10.86
N PRO A 47 -2.82 -7.55 -12.01
CA PRO A 47 -3.33 -6.84 -13.20
C PRO A 47 -4.53 -5.94 -12.93
N GLU A 48 -5.42 -6.33 -12.03
CA GLU A 48 -6.62 -5.57 -11.68
C GLU A 48 -6.36 -4.20 -11.06
N PHE A 49 -5.16 -3.94 -10.52
CA PHE A 49 -4.80 -2.64 -9.98
C PHE A 49 -4.29 -1.65 -11.04
N TYR A 50 -3.98 -2.12 -12.24
CA TYR A 50 -3.64 -1.26 -13.37
C TYR A 50 -4.87 -0.76 -14.14
N ASP A 51 -6.04 -1.39 -13.93
CA ASP A 51 -7.31 -0.92 -14.44
C ASP A 51 -7.87 0.18 -13.55
N LYS A 52 -7.83 1.41 -14.02
CA LYS A 52 -8.29 2.58 -13.25
C LYS A 52 -9.81 2.66 -13.12
N GLY A 53 -10.57 2.01 -13.99
CA GLY A 53 -12.04 1.96 -14.02
C GLY A 53 -12.74 3.23 -13.53
N LEU A 54 -13.85 3.59 -14.11
CA LEU A 54 -14.69 4.69 -13.61
C LEU A 54 -15.65 4.13 -12.57
N GLN A 55 -15.40 4.44 -11.29
CA GLN A 55 -16.28 4.05 -10.19
C GLN A 55 -16.51 5.24 -9.28
N GLU A 56 -17.76 5.43 -8.83
CA GLU A 56 -18.06 6.41 -7.81
C GLU A 56 -17.37 6.03 -6.50
N ARG A 57 -16.65 6.98 -5.94
CA ARG A 57 -15.87 6.77 -4.71
C ARG A 57 -16.62 7.32 -3.51
N SER A 58 -16.69 6.56 -2.42
CA SER A 58 -17.30 6.97 -1.15
C SER A 58 -16.57 6.36 0.04
N GLY A 59 -16.57 7.10 1.15
CA GLY A 59 -16.07 6.62 2.43
C GLY A 59 -14.59 6.22 2.46
N ILE A 60 -14.21 5.48 3.49
CA ILE A 60 -12.84 5.05 3.76
C ILE A 60 -12.70 3.53 3.68
N LEU A 61 -11.65 3.08 3.02
CA LEU A 61 -11.13 1.72 3.13
C LEU A 61 -10.20 1.61 4.33
N VAL A 62 -10.40 0.59 5.18
CA VAL A 62 -9.48 0.24 6.27
C VAL A 62 -8.96 -1.17 6.03
N PHE A 63 -7.64 -1.32 5.92
CA PHE A 63 -6.99 -2.61 5.76
C PHE A 63 -5.59 -2.62 6.38
N LEU A 64 -5.41 -3.36 7.46
CA LEU A 64 -4.14 -3.43 8.18
C LEU A 64 -3.26 -4.66 7.81
N GLY A 65 -3.63 -5.36 6.74
CA GLY A 65 -2.91 -6.54 6.26
C GLY A 65 -3.51 -7.86 6.76
N GLY A 66 -2.92 -8.97 6.31
CA GLY A 66 -3.40 -10.32 6.63
C GLY A 66 -2.87 -10.91 7.95
N GLY A 67 -2.08 -10.14 8.74
CA GLY A 67 -1.61 -10.58 10.06
C GLY A 67 -2.63 -10.29 11.17
N ASP A 68 -2.34 -10.79 12.38
CA ASP A 68 -3.16 -10.44 13.55
C ASP A 68 -2.92 -8.98 13.98
N HIS A 69 -3.86 -8.14 13.62
CA HIS A 69 -3.88 -6.71 13.94
C HIS A 69 -5.21 -6.31 14.58
N SER A 70 -5.92 -7.28 15.18
CA SER A 70 -7.28 -7.11 15.67
C SER A 70 -7.41 -5.96 16.67
N GLU A 71 -6.48 -5.81 17.61
CA GLU A 71 -6.49 -4.73 18.59
C GLU A 71 -6.30 -3.34 17.91
N VAL A 72 -5.31 -3.23 17.02
CA VAL A 72 -5.02 -1.99 16.31
C VAL A 72 -6.17 -1.63 15.36
N LEU A 73 -6.75 -2.64 14.70
CA LEU A 73 -7.88 -2.45 13.80
C LEU A 73 -9.12 -1.99 14.57
N SER A 74 -9.43 -2.62 15.72
CA SER A 74 -10.56 -2.22 16.57
C SER A 74 -10.41 -0.77 17.03
N ALA A 75 -9.25 -0.41 17.55
CA ALA A 75 -8.97 0.97 17.98
C ALA A 75 -9.07 1.98 16.81
N CYS A 76 -8.63 1.60 15.62
CA CYS A 76 -8.77 2.43 14.43
C CYS A 76 -10.24 2.62 14.04
N ILE A 77 -11.03 1.54 14.02
CA ILE A 77 -12.46 1.58 13.72
C ILE A 77 -13.21 2.47 14.74
N GLU A 78 -12.96 2.30 16.03
CA GLU A 78 -13.58 3.12 17.10
C GLU A 78 -13.37 4.61 16.86
N LYS A 79 -12.16 5.00 16.48
CA LYS A 79 -11.86 6.41 16.16
C LYS A 79 -12.54 6.89 14.88
N LEU A 80 -12.61 6.05 13.86
CA LEU A 80 -13.26 6.40 12.61
C LEU A 80 -14.80 6.51 12.74
N LEU A 81 -15.40 5.74 13.63
CA LEU A 81 -16.85 5.77 13.87
C LEU A 81 -17.37 7.12 14.38
N VAL A 82 -16.54 7.88 15.11
CA VAL A 82 -16.88 9.22 15.60
C VAL A 82 -16.58 10.34 14.59
N LEU A 83 -16.11 9.99 13.38
CA LEU A 83 -15.76 10.91 12.31
C LEU A 83 -16.71 10.75 11.10
N PRO A 84 -17.94 11.30 11.13
CA PRO A 84 -18.99 11.01 10.14
C PRO A 84 -18.63 11.41 8.70
N ASN A 85 -17.73 12.39 8.54
CA ASN A 85 -17.27 12.84 7.21
C ASN A 85 -16.54 11.76 6.42
N PHE A 86 -16.11 10.69 7.10
CA PHE A 86 -15.35 9.59 6.52
C PHE A 86 -16.18 8.32 6.29
N HIS A 87 -17.49 8.36 6.58
CA HIS A 87 -18.38 7.22 6.32
C HIS A 87 -18.80 7.12 4.85
N PRO A 88 -19.19 5.92 4.37
CA PRO A 88 -19.17 4.64 5.06
C PRO A 88 -17.77 4.07 5.22
N LEU A 89 -17.56 3.27 6.26
CA LEU A 89 -16.33 2.51 6.46
C LEU A 89 -16.40 1.20 5.67
N LYS A 90 -15.32 0.87 4.95
CA LYS A 90 -15.15 -0.38 4.22
C LYS A 90 -13.94 -1.10 4.82
N VAL A 91 -14.19 -2.08 5.67
CA VAL A 91 -13.13 -2.76 6.41
C VAL A 91 -12.84 -4.10 5.75
N LEU A 92 -11.59 -4.30 5.33
CA LEU A 92 -11.13 -5.59 4.80
C LEU A 92 -10.32 -6.31 5.87
N VAL A 93 -10.68 -7.55 6.14
CA VAL A 93 -10.05 -8.40 7.17
C VAL A 93 -9.68 -9.77 6.62
N SER A 94 -8.83 -10.50 7.36
CA SER A 94 -8.61 -11.94 7.19
C SER A 94 -9.53 -12.70 8.15
N SER A 95 -10.07 -13.85 7.69
CA SER A 95 -10.88 -14.75 8.51
C SER A 95 -10.08 -15.50 9.58
N ASP A 96 -8.75 -15.49 9.49
CA ASP A 96 -7.88 -16.32 10.32
C ASP A 96 -7.87 -15.93 11.81
N TYR A 97 -8.24 -14.70 12.15
CA TYR A 97 -8.09 -14.17 13.52
C TYR A 97 -9.41 -13.88 14.21
N MET A 98 -10.34 -13.18 13.54
CA MET A 98 -11.62 -12.81 14.11
C MET A 98 -12.76 -13.03 13.11
N PRO A 99 -13.90 -13.58 13.55
CA PRO A 99 -15.05 -13.79 12.66
C PRO A 99 -15.54 -12.48 12.02
N LEU A 100 -15.93 -12.53 10.76
CA LEU A 100 -16.50 -11.38 10.03
C LEU A 100 -17.65 -10.73 10.78
N ALA A 101 -18.49 -11.53 11.45
CA ALA A 101 -19.61 -11.04 12.24
C ALA A 101 -19.20 -10.11 13.40
N HIS A 102 -18.01 -10.32 14.00
CA HIS A 102 -17.46 -9.44 15.02
C HIS A 102 -17.22 -8.03 14.46
N TRP A 103 -16.54 -7.95 13.33
CA TRP A 103 -16.24 -6.67 12.67
C TRP A 103 -17.51 -5.98 12.18
N GLN A 104 -18.46 -6.74 11.63
CA GLN A 104 -19.73 -6.17 11.19
C GLN A 104 -20.55 -5.63 12.37
N ALA A 105 -20.53 -6.28 13.52
CA ALA A 105 -21.18 -5.79 14.73
C ALA A 105 -20.56 -4.48 15.23
N GLN A 106 -19.23 -4.37 15.21
CA GLN A 106 -18.51 -3.15 15.57
C GLN A 106 -18.85 -1.97 14.65
N LEU A 107 -18.92 -2.23 13.33
CA LEU A 107 -19.29 -1.21 12.35
C LEU A 107 -20.76 -0.79 12.42
N SER A 108 -21.64 -1.67 12.89
CA SER A 108 -23.10 -1.43 12.93
C SER A 108 -23.63 -0.98 11.56
N ASN A 109 -24.26 0.20 11.50
CA ASN A 109 -24.79 0.82 10.27
C ASN A 109 -23.82 1.83 9.60
N HIS A 110 -22.61 1.99 10.15
CA HIS A 110 -21.63 2.97 9.66
C HIS A 110 -20.72 2.43 8.56
N GLY A 111 -20.83 1.14 8.23
CA GLY A 111 -19.98 0.55 7.22
C GLY A 111 -20.21 -0.94 7.00
N GLN A 112 -19.33 -1.54 6.23
CA GLN A 112 -19.36 -2.95 5.89
C GLN A 112 -18.00 -3.59 6.06
N ALA A 113 -17.97 -4.76 6.71
CA ALA A 113 -16.81 -5.62 6.77
C ALA A 113 -16.81 -6.60 5.59
N HIS A 114 -15.61 -6.81 5.03
CA HIS A 114 -15.34 -7.75 3.95
C HIS A 114 -14.24 -8.70 4.39
N CYS A 115 -14.29 -9.95 3.94
CA CYS A 115 -13.32 -10.97 4.30
C CYS A 115 -12.78 -11.67 3.06
N ASP A 116 -11.47 -11.91 3.03
CA ASP A 116 -10.77 -12.78 2.07
C ASP A 116 -11.21 -12.60 0.62
N LEU A 117 -11.30 -11.35 0.15
CA LEU A 117 -11.74 -11.07 -1.21
C LEU A 117 -10.71 -11.58 -2.23
N PRO A 118 -11.13 -12.44 -3.19
CA PRO A 118 -10.24 -12.91 -4.27
C PRO A 118 -9.71 -11.75 -5.13
N ASN A 119 -10.54 -10.74 -5.36
CA ASN A 119 -10.18 -9.52 -6.07
C ASN A 119 -10.61 -8.28 -5.26
N PRO A 120 -9.75 -7.71 -4.43
CA PRO A 120 -10.07 -6.53 -3.63
C PRO A 120 -10.00 -5.22 -4.41
N ALA A 121 -9.50 -5.19 -5.66
CA ALA A 121 -9.31 -3.96 -6.41
C ALA A 121 -10.63 -3.18 -6.60
N SER A 122 -11.76 -3.88 -6.77
CA SER A 122 -13.09 -3.24 -6.85
C SER A 122 -13.45 -2.53 -5.54
N LEU A 123 -13.20 -3.16 -4.39
CA LEU A 123 -13.41 -2.54 -3.08
C LEU A 123 -12.52 -1.31 -2.92
N TYR A 124 -11.23 -1.42 -3.27
CA TYR A 124 -10.29 -0.31 -3.19
C TYR A 124 -10.76 0.87 -4.07
N ARG A 125 -11.05 0.62 -5.34
CA ARG A 125 -11.53 1.66 -6.27
C ARG A 125 -12.75 2.42 -5.76
N SER A 126 -13.61 1.77 -4.98
CA SER A 126 -14.82 2.39 -4.44
C SER A 126 -14.56 3.36 -3.28
N ALA A 127 -13.35 3.41 -2.73
CA ALA A 127 -13.00 4.26 -1.60
C ALA A 127 -12.49 5.64 -2.05
N LYS A 128 -12.85 6.70 -1.32
CA LYS A 128 -12.28 8.04 -1.50
C LYS A 128 -10.90 8.18 -0.87
N LEU A 129 -10.66 7.44 0.21
CA LEU A 129 -9.49 7.50 1.06
C LEU A 129 -9.25 6.11 1.65
N ALA A 130 -8.03 5.81 2.05
CA ALA A 130 -7.72 4.58 2.75
C ALA A 130 -6.90 4.82 4.02
N VAL A 131 -7.06 3.92 5.00
CA VAL A 131 -6.16 3.76 6.14
C VAL A 131 -5.60 2.35 6.06
N VAL A 132 -4.30 2.25 5.86
CA VAL A 132 -3.66 0.96 5.62
C VAL A 132 -2.37 0.81 6.41
N ARG A 133 -2.03 -0.42 6.80
CA ARG A 133 -0.66 -0.71 7.20
C ARG A 133 0.24 -0.61 5.99
N CYS A 134 1.31 0.19 6.12
CA CYS A 134 2.22 0.44 5.02
C CYS A 134 2.87 -0.85 4.51
N GLY A 135 2.81 -1.06 3.21
CA GLY A 135 3.31 -2.23 2.53
C GLY A 135 2.87 -2.24 1.07
N PHE A 136 2.71 -3.44 0.50
CA PHE A 136 2.36 -3.58 -0.92
C PHE A 136 1.00 -2.95 -1.25
N VAL A 137 0.04 -3.00 -0.32
CA VAL A 137 -1.28 -2.35 -0.45
C VAL A 137 -1.17 -0.84 -0.69
N SER A 138 -0.15 -0.19 -0.13
CA SER A 138 0.08 1.25 -0.33
C SER A 138 0.40 1.58 -1.79
N TYR A 139 1.15 0.71 -2.47
CA TYR A 139 1.42 0.84 -3.90
C TYR A 139 0.19 0.54 -4.76
N GLU A 140 -0.62 -0.47 -4.37
CA GLU A 140 -1.88 -0.79 -5.04
C GLU A 140 -2.84 0.41 -5.02
N LEU A 141 -2.96 1.08 -3.87
CA LEU A 141 -3.76 2.31 -3.73
C LEU A 141 -3.19 3.47 -4.56
N ALA A 142 -1.88 3.64 -4.54
CA ALA A 142 -1.21 4.67 -5.33
C ALA A 142 -1.36 4.45 -6.85
N LEU A 143 -1.36 3.20 -7.33
CA LEU A 143 -1.67 2.86 -8.72
C LEU A 143 -3.09 3.27 -9.10
N LEU A 144 -4.04 3.17 -8.17
CA LEU A 144 -5.43 3.56 -8.38
C LEU A 144 -5.68 5.07 -8.18
N GLY A 145 -4.67 5.83 -7.74
CA GLY A 145 -4.82 7.24 -7.41
C GLY A 145 -5.76 7.44 -6.21
N ILE A 146 -5.64 6.60 -5.18
CA ILE A 146 -6.42 6.69 -3.95
C ILE A 146 -5.47 7.13 -2.84
N PRO A 147 -5.70 8.32 -2.24
CA PRO A 147 -4.86 8.78 -1.14
C PRO A 147 -4.99 7.87 0.07
N ALA A 148 -3.89 7.64 0.78
CA ALA A 148 -3.90 6.76 1.94
C ALA A 148 -3.15 7.36 3.14
N VAL A 149 -3.65 7.07 4.35
CA VAL A 149 -2.86 7.15 5.57
C VAL A 149 -2.10 5.82 5.69
N ASN A 150 -0.79 5.87 5.52
CA ASN A 150 0.10 4.72 5.53
C ASN A 150 0.70 4.54 6.92
N ILE A 151 0.14 3.61 7.70
CA ILE A 151 0.59 3.31 9.07
C ILE A 151 1.84 2.43 8.98
N TYR A 152 2.94 2.87 9.61
CA TYR A 152 4.19 2.13 9.62
C TYR A 152 4.67 1.82 11.05
N SER A 153 5.32 0.65 11.23
CA SER A 153 5.87 0.17 12.50
C SER A 153 7.30 -0.36 12.39
N SER A 154 7.91 -0.28 11.20
CA SER A 154 9.28 -0.73 10.96
C SER A 154 10.04 0.26 10.06
N PRO A 155 11.39 0.23 10.07
CA PRO A 155 12.19 1.09 9.19
C PRO A 155 11.84 0.94 7.71
N VAL A 156 11.63 -0.29 7.21
CA VAL A 156 11.24 -0.55 5.81
C VAL A 156 9.91 0.13 5.48
N GLN A 157 8.90 -0.08 6.33
CA GLN A 157 7.59 0.54 6.15
C GLN A 157 7.66 2.07 6.22
N SER A 158 8.49 2.61 7.12
CA SER A 158 8.72 4.05 7.23
C SER A 158 9.27 4.64 5.92
N GLU A 159 10.24 3.97 5.30
CA GLU A 159 10.82 4.41 4.04
C GLU A 159 9.77 4.47 2.93
N VAL A 160 8.96 3.42 2.80
CA VAL A 160 7.87 3.34 1.81
C VAL A 160 6.81 4.43 2.08
N ALA A 161 6.37 4.58 3.33
CA ALA A 161 5.35 5.54 3.69
C ALA A 161 5.77 6.98 3.37
N HIS A 162 7.00 7.36 3.74
CA HIS A 162 7.53 8.69 3.44
C HIS A 162 7.84 8.90 1.96
N ALA A 163 8.22 7.85 1.21
CA ALA A 163 8.37 7.95 -0.23
C ALA A 163 7.03 8.28 -0.91
N LEU A 164 5.96 7.58 -0.53
CA LEU A 164 4.61 7.85 -1.03
C LEU A 164 4.09 9.23 -0.60
N GLU A 165 4.43 9.70 0.61
CA GLU A 165 4.09 11.05 1.06
C GLU A 165 4.79 12.13 0.23
N ARG A 166 6.09 11.97 -0.03
CA ARG A 166 6.84 12.89 -0.93
C ARG A 166 6.26 12.91 -2.35
N PHE A 167 5.75 11.79 -2.81
CA PHE A 167 5.08 11.68 -4.11
C PHE A 167 3.66 12.25 -4.12
N GLY A 168 3.09 12.57 -2.96
CA GLY A 168 1.71 13.07 -2.84
C GLY A 168 0.63 11.99 -2.92
N ALA A 169 0.98 10.71 -2.79
CA ALA A 169 0.05 9.60 -2.84
C ALA A 169 -0.57 9.24 -1.47
N GLY A 170 -0.07 9.83 -0.38
CA GLY A 170 -0.60 9.56 0.96
C GLY A 170 0.10 10.34 2.05
N ILE A 171 -0.17 9.98 3.28
CA ILE A 171 0.40 10.56 4.51
C ILE A 171 1.04 9.43 5.31
N ALA A 172 2.25 9.63 5.77
CA ALA A 172 2.94 8.68 6.64
C ALA A 172 2.51 8.90 8.11
N LEU A 173 2.12 7.82 8.80
CA LEU A 173 1.73 7.85 10.21
C LEU A 173 2.42 6.70 10.96
N ALA A 174 3.20 7.01 11.99
CA ALA A 174 3.79 6.00 12.84
C ALA A 174 2.71 5.29 13.69
N SER A 175 2.84 3.97 13.88
CA SER A 175 1.83 3.15 14.56
C SER A 175 1.60 3.55 16.02
N ASP A 176 2.62 4.04 16.71
CA ASP A 176 2.53 4.56 18.08
C ASP A 176 1.67 5.84 18.18
N HIS A 177 1.54 6.58 17.09
CA HIS A 177 0.68 7.75 17.00
C HIS A 177 -0.82 7.42 16.86
N LEU A 178 -1.19 6.15 16.62
CA LEU A 178 -2.60 5.74 16.60
C LEU A 178 -3.30 5.86 17.96
N SER A 179 -2.55 5.87 19.05
CA SER A 179 -3.09 6.11 20.39
C SER A 179 -3.56 7.56 20.58
N ASP A 180 -3.02 8.50 19.80
CA ASP A 180 -3.39 9.92 19.81
C ASP A 180 -4.49 10.17 18.75
N PRO A 181 -5.75 10.46 19.19
CA PRO A 181 -6.87 10.65 18.26
C PRO A 181 -6.68 11.86 17.32
N ASP A 182 -6.01 12.90 17.79
CA ASP A 182 -5.81 14.12 17.00
C ASP A 182 -4.84 13.89 15.84
N ARG A 183 -3.87 12.99 16.02
CA ARG A 183 -2.91 12.65 14.96
C ARG A 183 -3.53 11.86 13.80
N LEU A 184 -4.42 10.91 14.12
CA LEU A 184 -5.11 10.17 13.07
C LEU A 184 -6.08 11.10 12.31
N ASP A 185 -6.87 11.92 13.01
CA ASP A 185 -7.78 12.88 12.36
C ASP A 185 -7.02 13.87 11.49
N HIS A 186 -5.93 14.45 11.98
CA HIS A 186 -5.08 15.35 11.19
C HIS A 186 -4.49 14.66 9.95
N ALA A 187 -4.03 13.41 10.07
CA ALA A 187 -3.52 12.64 8.94
C ALA A 187 -4.63 12.36 7.91
N LEU A 188 -5.84 12.04 8.34
CA LEU A 188 -7.01 11.83 7.49
C LEU A 188 -7.40 13.09 6.73
N GLN A 189 -7.45 14.23 7.41
CA GLN A 189 -7.80 15.52 6.79
C GLN A 189 -6.74 15.92 5.74
N ARG A 190 -5.46 15.75 6.05
CA ARG A 190 -4.38 15.97 5.08
C ARG A 190 -4.50 15.03 3.88
N ALA A 191 -4.70 13.73 4.12
CA ALA A 191 -4.87 12.76 3.04
C ALA A 191 -6.10 13.05 2.17
N ALA A 192 -7.23 13.45 2.78
CA ALA A 192 -8.45 13.81 2.07
C ALA A 192 -8.29 15.07 1.19
N SER A 193 -7.33 15.94 1.50
CA SER A 193 -7.00 17.11 0.67
C SER A 193 -6.09 16.79 -0.52
N LEU A 194 -5.52 15.59 -0.57
CA LEU A 194 -4.69 15.16 -1.69
C LEU A 194 -5.55 14.82 -2.90
N ALA A 195 -5.05 15.13 -4.08
CA ALA A 195 -5.58 14.67 -5.37
C ALA A 195 -4.46 13.90 -6.09
N PRO A 196 -4.13 12.69 -5.62
CA PRO A 196 -2.98 11.99 -6.14
C PRO A 196 -3.20 11.61 -7.60
N GLU A 197 -2.25 12.01 -8.44
CA GLU A 197 -2.13 11.38 -9.74
C GLU A 197 -1.76 9.91 -9.53
N PRO A 198 -2.42 8.98 -10.22
CA PRO A 198 -2.05 7.57 -10.16
C PRO A 198 -0.57 7.41 -10.49
N LEU A 199 0.12 6.54 -9.74
CA LEU A 199 1.51 6.20 -10.07
C LEU A 199 1.60 5.90 -11.57
N ASN A 200 2.37 6.72 -12.28
CA ASN A 200 2.58 6.53 -13.71
C ASN A 200 3.59 5.39 -13.91
N VAL A 201 3.11 4.19 -13.69
CA VAL A 201 3.82 2.98 -14.05
C VAL A 201 3.51 2.76 -15.52
N THR A 202 4.55 2.69 -16.35
CA THR A 202 4.46 2.43 -17.78
C THR A 202 3.33 1.47 -18.12
N LEU A 203 2.71 1.62 -19.29
CA LEU A 203 1.53 0.88 -19.81
C LEU A 203 1.58 -0.67 -19.69
N ARG A 204 2.64 -1.23 -19.13
CA ARG A 204 2.79 -2.68 -18.89
C ARG A 204 3.01 -2.94 -17.41
N PRO A 205 2.27 -3.91 -16.84
CA PRO A 205 2.52 -4.40 -15.47
C PRO A 205 3.99 -4.73 -15.27
N GLY A 206 4.55 -4.33 -14.13
CA GLY A 206 5.96 -4.60 -13.79
C GLY A 206 6.32 -6.08 -13.88
N ALA A 207 5.36 -6.97 -13.64
CA ALA A 207 5.54 -8.41 -13.83
C ALA A 207 5.98 -8.78 -15.25
N HIS A 208 5.44 -8.15 -16.29
CA HIS A 208 5.87 -8.38 -17.67
C HIS A 208 7.30 -7.90 -17.93
N GLN A 209 7.70 -6.78 -17.31
CA GLN A 209 9.06 -6.28 -17.44
C GLN A 209 10.05 -7.22 -16.77
N VAL A 210 9.74 -7.67 -15.56
CA VAL A 210 10.57 -8.63 -14.81
C VAL A 210 10.65 -9.97 -15.55
N ALA A 211 9.53 -10.49 -16.07
CA ALA A 211 9.54 -11.72 -16.87
C ALA A 211 10.43 -11.60 -18.12
N ASN A 212 10.31 -10.51 -18.87
CA ASN A 212 11.17 -10.28 -20.04
C ASN A 212 12.66 -10.19 -19.70
N PHE A 213 13.01 -9.64 -18.52
CA PHE A 213 14.40 -9.65 -18.06
C PHE A 213 14.88 -11.08 -17.79
N LEU A 214 14.08 -11.89 -17.10
CA LEU A 214 14.42 -13.25 -16.74
C LEU A 214 14.54 -14.16 -17.99
N GLU A 215 13.66 -13.99 -18.98
CA GLU A 215 13.72 -14.71 -20.26
C GLU A 215 15.00 -14.40 -21.01
N LYS A 216 15.32 -13.11 -21.20
CA LYS A 216 16.57 -12.69 -21.86
C LYS A 216 17.82 -13.18 -21.14
N PHE A 217 17.77 -13.21 -19.82
CA PHE A 217 18.89 -13.73 -19.02
C PHE A 217 19.08 -15.23 -19.22
N HIS A 218 18.01 -15.98 -19.39
CA HIS A 218 18.06 -17.43 -19.62
C HIS A 218 18.57 -17.78 -21.03
N GLU A 219 18.25 -16.97 -22.04
CA GLU A 219 18.71 -17.18 -23.43
C GLU A 219 20.22 -16.94 -23.64
N HIS A 220 20.89 -16.22 -22.72
CA HIS A 220 22.29 -15.85 -22.82
C HIS A 220 23.21 -16.70 -21.93
N ARG A 221 22.72 -17.74 -21.30
CA ARG A 221 23.45 -18.78 -20.55
C ARG A 221 23.47 -20.09 -21.32
#